data_64d2a1618973324a714556665616bcf8
#
_entry.id   64d2a1618973324a714556665616bcf8
#
_cell.length_a   1.000
_cell.length_b   1.000
_cell.length_c   1.000
_cell.angle_alpha   90.00
_cell.angle_beta   90.00
_cell.angle_gamma   90.00
#
_symmetry.space_group_name_H-M   'P 1'
#
loop_
_entity.id
_entity.type
_entity.pdbx_description
1 polymer ?
#
loop_
_entity_poly.entity_id
_entity_poly.type
_entity_poly.pdbx_seq_one_letter_code
_entity_poly.pdbx_strand_id
1 'polypeptide(L)'
;MKTHTSNPTWQAFKQHKRGWFALRVLAVLFAVALLAPLWSNDKPLWIRYQDEYYFPLVNEYNETVFGGDFDTPADYLDPLIRGNITSNGNYAVYLPNPYDADTLNDFDTQPDPASPSERHLLGTDDRGRDVLARLVYGFRDSLLFALALTLVTTVIGVITGAVQGYFGGKTDLLMQRFIEIWGGMPELYLLIILSSCAEIGRASCRERV
;
A
#
# COMPACT_ATOMS: atom_id res chain seq x y z
N MET A 1 -8.66 20.50 -40.11
CA MET A 1 -9.70 20.85 -39.13
C MET A 1 -9.93 19.61 -38.26
N LYS A 2 -9.27 19.54 -37.08
CA LYS A 2 -9.44 18.41 -36.14
C LYS A 2 -10.63 18.76 -35.22
N THR A 3 -11.77 18.19 -35.48
CA THR A 3 -12.92 18.26 -34.56
C THR A 3 -12.62 17.41 -33.35
N HIS A 4 -12.20 18.07 -32.27
CA HIS A 4 -12.14 17.47 -30.94
C HIS A 4 -13.58 17.22 -30.49
N THR A 5 -14.11 16.02 -30.73
CA THR A 5 -15.39 15.58 -30.19
C THR A 5 -15.22 15.29 -28.70
N SER A 6 -15.21 16.34 -27.91
CA SER A 6 -15.27 16.19 -26.46
C SER A 6 -16.67 15.72 -26.08
N ASN A 7 -16.77 14.55 -25.42
CA ASN A 7 -18.06 13.99 -24.97
C ASN A 7 -18.87 15.02 -24.20
N PRO A 8 -20.16 15.26 -24.57
CA PRO A 8 -20.99 16.29 -23.94
C PRO A 8 -21.16 16.05 -22.44
N THR A 9 -21.16 14.81 -21.98
CA THR A 9 -21.20 14.43 -20.56
C THR A 9 -19.96 14.91 -19.78
N TRP A 10 -18.77 14.84 -20.41
CA TRP A 10 -17.53 15.31 -19.80
C TRP A 10 -17.48 16.84 -19.66
N GLN A 11 -18.01 17.55 -20.63
CA GLN A 11 -18.13 19.01 -20.56
C GLN A 11 -19.14 19.44 -19.48
N ALA A 12 -20.30 18.78 -19.39
CA ALA A 12 -21.27 19.02 -18.35
C ALA A 12 -20.70 18.75 -16.96
N PHE A 13 -19.94 17.67 -16.78
CA PHE A 13 -19.26 17.37 -15.51
C PHE A 13 -18.25 18.45 -15.10
N LYS A 14 -17.44 18.97 -16.03
CA LYS A 14 -16.49 20.06 -15.76
C LYS A 14 -17.16 21.36 -15.32
N GLN A 15 -18.40 21.59 -15.71
CA GLN A 15 -19.17 22.78 -15.29
C GLN A 15 -19.63 22.69 -13.83
N HIS A 16 -19.72 21.48 -13.26
CA HIS A 16 -20.02 21.28 -11.85
C HIS A 16 -18.77 21.51 -10.99
N LYS A 17 -18.52 22.76 -10.59
CA LYS A 17 -17.33 23.20 -9.83
C LYS A 17 -17.03 22.32 -8.62
N ARG A 18 -18.05 21.93 -7.84
CA ARG A 18 -17.90 21.08 -6.65
C ARG A 18 -17.44 19.67 -7.00
N GLY A 19 -18.05 19.05 -8.00
CA GLY A 19 -17.68 17.70 -8.46
C GLY A 19 -16.27 17.67 -9.06
N TRP A 20 -15.93 18.69 -9.86
CA TRP A 20 -14.59 18.82 -10.43
C TRP A 20 -13.50 19.05 -9.39
N PHE A 21 -13.81 19.84 -8.34
CA PHE A 21 -12.91 20.05 -7.21
C PHE A 21 -12.70 18.74 -6.42
N ALA A 22 -13.77 18.02 -6.08
CA ALA A 22 -13.69 16.74 -5.36
C ALA A 22 -12.89 15.69 -6.14
N LEU A 23 -13.07 15.62 -7.47
CA LEU A 23 -12.31 14.71 -8.32
C LEU A 23 -10.80 15.05 -8.29
N ARG A 24 -10.46 16.35 -8.32
CA ARG A 24 -9.04 16.76 -8.24
C ARG A 24 -8.42 16.40 -6.90
N VAL A 25 -9.12 16.68 -5.80
CA VAL A 25 -8.64 16.32 -4.47
C VAL A 25 -8.42 14.82 -4.37
N LEU A 26 -9.40 14.02 -4.81
CA LEU A 26 -9.28 12.57 -4.81
C LEU A 26 -8.11 12.09 -5.69
N ALA A 27 -7.95 12.66 -6.89
CA ALA A 27 -6.85 12.31 -7.79
C ALA A 27 -5.47 12.66 -7.19
N VAL A 28 -5.36 13.80 -6.49
CA VAL A 28 -4.11 14.18 -5.79
C VAL A 28 -3.82 13.23 -4.65
N LEU A 29 -4.80 12.92 -3.80
CA LEU A 29 -4.65 11.96 -2.71
C LEU A 29 -4.23 10.58 -3.24
N PHE A 30 -4.85 10.15 -4.33
CA PHE A 30 -4.51 8.91 -5.01
C PHE A 30 -3.07 8.92 -5.53
N ALA A 31 -2.66 10.00 -6.19
CA ALA A 31 -1.31 10.13 -6.71
C ALA A 31 -0.26 10.13 -5.58
N VAL A 32 -0.53 10.85 -4.48
CA VAL A 32 0.33 10.88 -3.29
C VAL A 32 0.47 9.48 -2.69
N ALA A 33 -0.63 8.74 -2.56
CA ALA A 33 -0.62 7.39 -2.02
C ALA A 33 0.13 6.40 -2.93
N LEU A 34 -0.10 6.44 -4.25
CA LEU A 34 0.60 5.57 -5.20
C LEU A 34 2.10 5.83 -5.25
N LEU A 35 2.50 7.09 -5.08
CA LEU A 35 3.89 7.51 -5.08
C LEU A 35 4.54 7.40 -3.68
N ALA A 36 3.86 6.80 -2.70
CA ALA A 36 4.39 6.64 -1.35
C ALA A 36 5.83 6.11 -1.31
N PRO A 37 6.22 5.06 -2.05
CA PRO A 37 7.59 4.54 -2.02
C PRO A 37 8.65 5.53 -2.55
N LEU A 38 8.23 6.59 -3.24
CA LEU A 38 9.14 7.61 -3.79
C LEU A 38 9.36 8.79 -2.85
N TRP A 39 8.61 8.92 -1.75
CA TRP A 39 8.77 10.01 -0.79
C TRP A 39 8.79 9.56 0.68
N SER A 40 8.41 8.32 0.96
CA SER A 40 8.45 7.70 2.29
C SER A 40 8.99 6.27 2.13
N ASN A 41 10.27 6.05 2.47
CA ASN A 41 10.92 4.75 2.40
C ASN A 41 12.19 4.80 3.24
N ASP A 42 12.55 3.69 3.88
CA ASP A 42 13.77 3.52 4.67
C ASP A 42 15.04 3.41 3.82
N LYS A 43 14.88 3.05 2.52
CA LYS A 43 15.99 2.91 1.58
C LYS A 43 16.29 4.27 0.92
N PRO A 44 17.56 4.71 0.87
CA PRO A 44 17.95 5.90 0.13
C PRO A 44 17.74 5.73 -1.38
N LEU A 45 17.46 6.83 -2.07
CA LEU A 45 17.30 6.83 -3.53
C LEU A 45 18.54 6.32 -4.24
N TRP A 46 19.70 6.78 -3.80
CA TRP A 46 21.00 6.39 -4.29
C TRP A 46 22.10 6.73 -3.28
N ILE A 47 23.16 5.92 -3.32
CA ILE A 47 24.32 6.05 -2.46
C ILE A 47 25.56 6.13 -3.37
N ARG A 48 26.48 7.04 -3.09
CA ARG A 48 27.83 7.00 -3.60
C ARG A 48 28.75 6.51 -2.48
N TYR A 49 29.27 5.31 -2.63
CA TYR A 49 30.17 4.68 -1.67
C TYR A 49 31.42 4.17 -2.37
N GLN A 50 32.60 4.60 -1.94
CA GLN A 50 33.92 4.24 -2.53
C GLN A 50 33.98 4.47 -4.04
N ASP A 51 33.47 5.63 -4.52
CA ASP A 51 33.35 6.01 -5.93
C ASP A 51 32.43 5.16 -6.81
N GLU A 52 31.69 4.22 -6.23
CA GLU A 52 30.62 3.45 -6.90
C GLU A 52 29.23 3.96 -6.54
N TYR A 53 28.29 3.77 -7.48
CA TYR A 53 26.89 4.18 -7.30
C TYR A 53 26.01 2.97 -7.03
N TYR A 54 25.24 3.03 -5.94
CA TYR A 54 24.31 2.02 -5.50
C TYR A 54 22.88 2.58 -5.50
N PHE A 55 21.92 1.76 -5.89
CA PHE A 55 20.50 2.11 -5.95
C PHE A 55 19.66 1.19 -5.07
N PRO A 56 19.60 1.42 -3.76
CA PRO A 56 18.92 0.54 -2.80
C PRO A 56 17.42 0.40 -3.02
N LEU A 57 16.80 1.39 -3.66
CA LEU A 57 15.38 1.36 -4.00
C LEU A 57 15.02 0.25 -5.01
N VAL A 58 15.99 -0.15 -5.85
CA VAL A 58 15.79 -1.12 -6.94
C VAL A 58 16.45 -2.45 -6.63
N ASN A 59 17.64 -2.42 -6.03
CA ASN A 59 18.44 -3.60 -5.71
C ASN A 59 18.63 -3.72 -4.20
N GLU A 60 18.59 -4.93 -3.69
CA GLU A 60 18.95 -5.20 -2.30
C GLU A 60 20.46 -5.44 -2.21
N TYR A 61 21.08 -4.79 -1.23
CA TYR A 61 22.50 -4.92 -0.92
C TYR A 61 22.66 -5.39 0.52
N ASN A 62 23.68 -6.22 0.76
CA ASN A 62 24.00 -6.69 2.10
C ASN A 62 24.82 -5.63 2.86
N GLU A 63 24.75 -5.65 4.18
CA GLU A 63 25.51 -4.75 5.06
C GLU A 63 27.01 -4.78 4.78
N THR A 64 27.55 -5.96 4.44
CA THR A 64 28.97 -6.17 4.14
C THR A 64 29.49 -5.25 3.03
N VAL A 65 28.65 -4.85 2.08
CA VAL A 65 29.00 -3.89 1.02
C VAL A 65 29.33 -2.51 1.59
N PHE A 66 28.65 -2.11 2.68
CA PHE A 66 28.80 -0.80 3.32
C PHE A 66 29.62 -0.86 4.62
N GLY A 67 30.37 -1.97 4.83
CA GLY A 67 31.26 -2.14 5.98
C GLY A 67 30.56 -2.62 7.26
N GLY A 68 29.40 -3.27 7.12
CA GLY A 68 28.77 -4.03 8.19
C GLY A 68 29.36 -5.43 8.35
N ASP A 69 29.06 -6.07 9.47
CA ASP A 69 29.64 -7.36 9.86
C ASP A 69 28.79 -8.56 9.42
N PHE A 70 27.53 -8.34 9.06
CA PHE A 70 26.57 -9.41 8.78
C PHE A 70 26.24 -9.52 7.29
N ASP A 71 25.99 -10.74 6.82
CA ASP A 71 25.54 -11.00 5.45
C ASP A 71 24.00 -10.98 5.37
N THR A 72 23.42 -9.92 5.93
CA THR A 72 21.99 -9.59 5.95
C THR A 72 21.71 -8.36 5.10
N PRO A 73 20.47 -8.13 4.64
CA PRO A 73 20.11 -6.90 3.96
C PRO A 73 20.47 -5.68 4.79
N ALA A 74 21.09 -4.67 4.16
CA ALA A 74 21.57 -3.48 4.85
C ALA A 74 20.42 -2.66 5.44
N ASP A 75 20.51 -2.36 6.74
CA ASP A 75 19.67 -1.36 7.38
C ASP A 75 20.33 0.04 7.23
N TYR A 76 19.73 0.88 6.40
CA TYR A 76 20.25 2.21 6.10
C TYR A 76 19.98 3.23 7.20
N LEU A 77 19.22 2.87 8.23
CA LEU A 77 18.98 3.70 9.43
C LEU A 77 19.94 3.36 10.55
N ASP A 78 20.61 2.20 10.51
CA ASP A 78 21.65 1.82 11.46
C ASP A 78 22.74 2.93 11.51
N PRO A 79 23.08 3.46 12.67
CA PRO A 79 24.10 4.49 12.84
C PRO A 79 25.47 4.13 12.24
N LEU A 80 25.87 2.85 12.29
CA LEU A 80 27.13 2.37 11.72
C LEU A 80 27.11 2.45 10.20
N ILE A 81 26.12 1.84 9.56
CA ILE A 81 25.94 1.86 8.11
C ILE A 81 25.77 3.29 7.61
N ARG A 82 24.89 4.05 8.28
CA ARG A 82 24.65 5.47 7.95
C ARG A 82 25.92 6.31 8.07
N GLY A 83 26.73 6.06 9.10
CA GLY A 83 28.02 6.69 9.28
C GLY A 83 28.97 6.39 8.11
N ASN A 84 29.08 5.14 7.69
CA ASN A 84 29.96 4.71 6.60
C ASN A 84 29.56 5.31 5.25
N ILE A 85 28.27 5.33 4.92
CA ILE A 85 27.76 5.85 3.66
C ILE A 85 27.64 7.38 3.60
N THR A 86 27.87 8.09 4.72
CA THR A 86 27.84 9.56 4.77
C THR A 86 29.19 10.19 5.10
N SER A 87 30.22 9.39 5.42
CA SER A 87 31.56 9.86 5.77
C SER A 87 32.56 9.67 4.61
N ASN A 88 33.77 10.22 4.78
CA ASN A 88 34.91 10.01 3.86
C ASN A 88 34.67 10.35 2.38
N GLY A 89 33.82 11.35 2.11
CA GLY A 89 33.46 11.74 0.74
C GLY A 89 32.36 10.91 0.12
N ASN A 90 31.84 9.92 0.84
CA ASN A 90 30.64 9.19 0.49
C ASN A 90 29.40 10.04 0.79
N TYR A 91 28.30 9.82 0.09
CA TYR A 91 27.02 10.47 0.38
C TYR A 91 25.84 9.63 -0.06
N ALA A 92 24.75 9.76 0.69
CA ALA A 92 23.48 9.10 0.42
C ALA A 92 22.37 10.14 0.34
N VAL A 93 21.46 9.98 -0.61
CA VAL A 93 20.28 10.83 -0.76
C VAL A 93 19.07 10.08 -0.24
N TYR A 94 18.64 10.49 0.94
CA TYR A 94 17.43 9.95 1.57
C TYR A 94 16.18 10.66 1.04
N LEU A 95 15.06 9.99 1.20
CA LEU A 95 13.74 10.53 0.91
C LEU A 95 13.30 11.53 1.99
N PRO A 96 12.30 12.39 1.70
CA PRO A 96 11.78 13.35 2.67
C PRO A 96 11.29 12.72 3.97
N ASN A 97 10.69 11.54 3.91
CA ASN A 97 10.38 10.70 5.07
C ASN A 97 11.21 9.40 4.96
N PRO A 98 12.24 9.22 5.80
CA PRO A 98 13.13 8.07 5.71
C PRO A 98 12.58 6.84 6.46
N TYR A 99 11.27 6.65 6.46
CA TYR A 99 10.60 5.52 7.11
C TYR A 99 9.61 4.86 6.16
N ASP A 100 9.54 3.54 6.23
CA ASP A 100 8.49 2.72 5.62
C ASP A 100 7.39 2.40 6.66
N ALA A 101 6.34 1.71 6.24
CA ALA A 101 5.22 1.31 7.11
C ALA A 101 5.62 0.38 8.25
N ASP A 102 6.65 -0.42 8.03
CA ASP A 102 7.10 -1.47 8.96
C ASP A 102 8.47 -1.18 9.57
N THR A 103 9.13 -0.08 9.20
CA THR A 103 10.43 0.32 9.74
C THR A 103 10.31 0.59 11.24
N LEU A 104 11.09 -0.18 12.03
CA LEU A 104 11.21 0.01 13.47
C LEU A 104 12.24 1.10 13.76
N ASN A 105 11.96 1.94 14.75
CA ASN A 105 12.86 3.01 15.15
C ASN A 105 13.71 2.60 16.35
N ASP A 106 14.51 1.54 16.16
CA ASP A 106 15.32 0.94 17.23
C ASP A 106 16.47 1.86 17.73
N PHE A 107 16.78 2.91 16.95
CA PHE A 107 17.90 3.83 17.24
C PHE A 107 17.47 5.16 17.87
N ASP A 108 16.19 5.34 18.18
CA ASP A 108 15.75 6.53 18.91
C ASP A 108 15.80 6.30 20.42
N THR A 109 16.14 7.35 21.14
CA THR A 109 16.28 7.30 22.61
C THR A 109 14.95 7.57 23.33
N GLN A 110 13.91 7.94 22.62
CA GLN A 110 12.60 8.22 23.21
C GLN A 110 11.79 6.93 23.36
N PRO A 111 11.09 6.77 24.51
CA PRO A 111 10.21 5.62 24.68
C PRO A 111 9.00 5.70 23.74
N ASP A 112 8.60 4.56 23.19
CA ASP A 112 7.40 4.44 22.37
C ASP A 112 6.13 4.29 23.22
N PRO A 113 5.01 4.88 22.78
CA PRO A 113 4.84 5.75 21.61
C PRO A 113 5.41 7.16 21.83
N ALA A 114 6.21 7.65 20.86
CA ALA A 114 6.79 8.98 20.91
C ALA A 114 5.84 10.05 20.36
N SER A 115 5.92 11.25 20.95
CA SER A 115 5.15 12.41 20.49
C SER A 115 5.62 12.91 19.12
N PRO A 116 4.79 13.69 18.39
CA PRO A 116 5.20 14.34 17.16
C PRO A 116 6.50 15.15 17.32
N SER A 117 7.42 14.98 16.37
CA SER A 117 8.73 15.59 16.37
C SER A 117 9.18 15.93 14.94
N GLU A 118 10.35 16.58 14.79
CA GLU A 118 10.92 16.84 13.45
C GLU A 118 11.29 15.57 12.69
N ARG A 119 11.56 14.47 13.40
CA ARG A 119 11.85 13.17 12.79
C ARG A 119 10.59 12.40 12.45
N HIS A 120 9.62 12.42 13.37
CA HIS A 120 8.34 11.73 13.24
C HIS A 120 7.22 12.78 13.29
N LEU A 121 6.75 13.25 12.14
CA LEU A 121 5.78 14.34 12.04
C LEU A 121 4.47 14.05 12.78
N LEU A 122 4.03 12.81 12.82
CA LEU A 122 2.84 12.37 13.56
C LEU A 122 3.18 11.49 14.78
N GLY A 123 4.46 11.42 15.16
CA GLY A 123 4.93 10.55 16.23
C GLY A 123 5.08 9.09 15.81
N THR A 124 5.35 8.21 16.80
CA THR A 124 5.47 6.76 16.61
C THR A 124 4.31 6.01 17.23
N ASP A 125 4.08 4.78 16.78
CA ASP A 125 3.13 3.87 17.41
C ASP A 125 3.76 3.14 18.62
N ASP A 126 3.00 2.19 19.20
CA ASP A 126 3.42 1.36 20.34
C ASP A 126 4.63 0.45 20.05
N ARG A 127 5.06 0.36 18.79
CA ARG A 127 6.21 -0.44 18.34
C ARG A 127 7.33 0.40 17.73
N GLY A 128 7.30 1.71 17.89
CA GLY A 128 8.29 2.62 17.35
C GLY A 128 8.20 2.90 15.85
N ARG A 129 7.11 2.50 15.17
CA ARG A 129 6.94 2.74 13.73
C ARG A 129 6.36 4.12 13.47
N ASP A 130 6.81 4.77 12.39
CA ASP A 130 6.33 6.11 12.02
C ASP A 130 4.85 6.11 11.61
N VAL A 131 4.04 6.89 12.33
CA VAL A 131 2.59 6.97 12.10
C VAL A 131 2.26 7.56 10.74
N LEU A 132 3.05 8.54 10.24
CA LEU A 132 2.83 9.14 8.93
C LEU A 132 3.06 8.14 7.80
N ALA A 133 4.16 7.39 7.86
CA ALA A 133 4.46 6.34 6.89
C ALA A 133 3.33 5.30 6.87
N ARG A 134 2.94 4.79 8.03
CA ARG A 134 1.84 3.81 8.14
C ARG A 134 0.51 4.31 7.60
N LEU A 135 0.17 5.56 7.85
CA LEU A 135 -1.07 6.17 7.35
C LEU A 135 -1.08 6.22 5.81
N VAL A 136 0.02 6.60 5.21
CA VAL A 136 0.12 6.74 3.76
C VAL A 136 0.13 5.38 3.05
N TYR A 137 0.92 4.44 3.56
CA TYR A 137 0.93 3.07 3.03
C TYR A 137 -0.39 2.35 3.25
N GLY A 138 -0.99 2.47 4.44
CA GLY A 138 -2.31 1.91 4.72
C GLY A 138 -3.41 2.48 3.83
N PHE A 139 -3.34 3.79 3.52
CA PHE A 139 -4.25 4.42 2.57
C PHE A 139 -4.04 3.88 1.14
N ARG A 140 -2.78 3.73 0.69
CA ARG A 140 -2.44 3.13 -0.61
C ARG A 140 -3.01 1.72 -0.73
N ASP A 141 -2.74 0.87 0.24
CA ASP A 141 -3.16 -0.54 0.20
C ASP A 141 -4.69 -0.67 0.25
N SER A 142 -5.36 0.11 1.09
CA SER A 142 -6.82 0.17 1.14
C SER A 142 -7.42 0.62 -0.18
N LEU A 143 -6.80 1.59 -0.84
CA LEU A 143 -7.25 2.14 -2.10
C LEU A 143 -7.06 1.14 -3.26
N LEU A 144 -5.90 0.48 -3.33
CA LEU A 144 -5.63 -0.57 -4.32
C LEU A 144 -6.57 -1.76 -4.14
N PHE A 145 -6.78 -2.17 -2.89
CA PHE A 145 -7.73 -3.23 -2.56
C PHE A 145 -9.16 -2.86 -2.97
N ALA A 146 -9.62 -1.64 -2.64
CA ALA A 146 -10.95 -1.17 -3.02
C ALA A 146 -11.15 -1.13 -4.54
N LEU A 147 -10.13 -0.69 -5.30
CA LEU A 147 -10.19 -0.69 -6.77
C LEU A 147 -10.23 -2.11 -7.33
N ALA A 148 -9.37 -3.00 -6.85
CA ALA A 148 -9.35 -4.39 -7.27
C ALA A 148 -10.69 -5.08 -6.98
N LEU A 149 -11.22 -4.89 -5.77
CA LEU A 149 -12.52 -5.41 -5.38
C LEU A 149 -13.65 -4.86 -6.26
N THR A 150 -13.67 -3.55 -6.50
CA THR A 150 -14.66 -2.90 -7.36
C THR A 150 -14.61 -3.45 -8.78
N LEU A 151 -13.42 -3.65 -9.34
CA LEU A 151 -13.26 -4.22 -10.68
C LEU A 151 -13.84 -5.63 -10.74
N VAL A 152 -13.44 -6.49 -9.81
CA VAL A 152 -13.90 -7.89 -9.77
C VAL A 152 -15.41 -7.98 -9.57
N THR A 153 -15.96 -7.24 -8.59
CA THR A 153 -17.39 -7.24 -8.30
C THR A 153 -18.22 -6.67 -9.48
N THR A 154 -17.71 -5.65 -10.16
CA THR A 154 -18.37 -5.09 -11.34
C THR A 154 -18.42 -6.10 -12.48
N VAL A 155 -17.33 -6.80 -12.77
CA VAL A 155 -17.29 -7.83 -13.82
C VAL A 155 -18.26 -8.96 -13.49
N ILE A 156 -18.22 -9.49 -12.28
CA ILE A 156 -19.14 -10.55 -11.84
C ILE A 156 -20.59 -10.06 -11.89
N GLY A 157 -20.86 -8.85 -11.37
CA GLY A 157 -22.20 -8.26 -11.37
C GLY A 157 -22.79 -8.07 -12.78
N VAL A 158 -21.96 -7.58 -13.72
CA VAL A 158 -22.39 -7.41 -15.13
C VAL A 158 -22.69 -8.77 -15.78
N ILE A 159 -21.83 -9.78 -15.58
CA ILE A 159 -22.03 -11.11 -16.13
C ILE A 159 -23.31 -11.75 -15.55
N THR A 160 -23.45 -11.74 -14.22
CA THR A 160 -24.62 -12.33 -13.57
C THR A 160 -25.91 -11.60 -13.94
N GLY A 161 -25.89 -10.26 -13.97
CA GLY A 161 -27.03 -9.46 -14.39
C GLY A 161 -27.41 -9.67 -15.87
N ALA A 162 -26.42 -9.82 -16.77
CA ALA A 162 -26.67 -10.12 -18.18
C ALA A 162 -27.28 -11.51 -18.35
N VAL A 163 -26.80 -12.50 -17.61
CA VAL A 163 -27.38 -13.87 -17.65
C VAL A 163 -28.83 -13.87 -17.13
N GLN A 164 -29.07 -13.19 -16.01
CA GLN A 164 -30.43 -13.07 -15.44
C GLN A 164 -31.38 -12.37 -16.42
N GLY A 165 -30.93 -11.25 -17.00
CA GLY A 165 -31.75 -10.50 -17.98
C GLY A 165 -32.00 -11.23 -19.27
N TYR A 166 -31.03 -12.02 -19.77
CA TYR A 166 -31.18 -12.77 -21.03
C TYR A 166 -32.08 -13.99 -20.88
N PHE A 167 -31.89 -14.82 -19.86
CA PHE A 167 -32.66 -16.05 -19.69
C PHE A 167 -34.01 -15.83 -19.00
N GLY A 168 -34.14 -14.83 -18.13
CA GLY A 168 -35.35 -14.48 -17.42
C GLY A 168 -36.01 -15.63 -16.63
N GLY A 169 -37.26 -15.46 -16.24
CA GLY A 169 -38.12 -16.50 -15.70
C GLY A 169 -37.53 -17.27 -14.50
N LYS A 170 -37.41 -18.60 -14.64
CA LYS A 170 -36.91 -19.47 -13.54
C LYS A 170 -35.45 -19.22 -13.18
N THR A 171 -34.61 -18.85 -14.14
CA THR A 171 -33.20 -18.57 -13.95
C THR A 171 -33.02 -17.31 -13.10
N ASP A 172 -33.79 -16.27 -13.39
CA ASP A 172 -33.76 -15.02 -12.61
C ASP A 172 -34.22 -15.26 -11.18
N LEU A 173 -35.33 -15.96 -10.97
CA LEU A 173 -35.82 -16.30 -9.63
C LEU A 173 -34.82 -17.14 -8.82
N LEU A 174 -34.18 -18.12 -9.46
CA LEU A 174 -33.18 -18.96 -8.75
C LEU A 174 -31.94 -18.13 -8.34
N MET A 175 -31.45 -17.31 -9.26
CA MET A 175 -30.28 -16.45 -8.97
C MET A 175 -30.58 -15.40 -7.90
N GLN A 176 -31.79 -14.80 -7.93
CA GLN A 176 -32.21 -13.88 -6.86
C GLN A 176 -32.24 -14.57 -5.50
N ARG A 177 -32.80 -15.79 -5.41
CA ARG A 177 -32.80 -16.56 -4.16
C ARG A 177 -31.38 -16.89 -3.67
N PHE A 178 -30.50 -17.23 -4.61
CA PHE A 178 -29.10 -17.48 -4.24
C PHE A 178 -28.43 -16.23 -3.69
N ILE A 179 -28.61 -15.06 -4.31
CA ILE A 179 -28.08 -13.79 -3.85
C ILE A 179 -28.67 -13.39 -2.51
N GLU A 180 -29.98 -13.57 -2.31
CA GLU A 180 -30.66 -13.27 -1.03
C GLU A 180 -30.13 -14.14 0.11
N ILE A 181 -29.94 -15.46 -0.10
CA ILE A 181 -29.39 -16.38 0.91
C ILE A 181 -27.96 -15.99 1.23
N TRP A 182 -27.14 -15.71 0.21
CA TRP A 182 -25.74 -15.34 0.39
C TRP A 182 -25.60 -13.97 1.08
N GLY A 183 -26.37 -12.98 0.66
CA GLY A 183 -26.37 -11.63 1.26
C GLY A 183 -27.03 -11.57 2.64
N GLY A 184 -27.85 -12.55 3.00
CA GLY A 184 -28.46 -12.67 4.32
C GLY A 184 -27.53 -13.27 5.40
N MET A 185 -26.37 -13.80 5.01
CA MET A 185 -25.39 -14.30 5.96
C MET A 185 -24.66 -13.16 6.66
N PRO A 186 -24.60 -13.13 8.00
CA PRO A 186 -23.81 -12.13 8.71
C PRO A 186 -22.32 -12.26 8.35
N GLU A 187 -21.72 -11.21 7.83
CA GLU A 187 -20.33 -11.21 7.34
C GLU A 187 -19.32 -11.68 8.38
N LEU A 188 -19.53 -11.33 9.66
CA LEU A 188 -18.67 -11.74 10.77
C LEU A 188 -18.61 -13.26 10.95
N TYR A 189 -19.77 -13.95 10.85
CA TYR A 189 -19.79 -15.41 10.98
C TYR A 189 -19.09 -16.09 9.80
N LEU A 190 -19.26 -15.56 8.61
CA LEU A 190 -18.61 -16.06 7.41
C LEU A 190 -17.07 -15.90 7.50
N LEU A 191 -16.59 -14.76 7.98
CA LEU A 191 -15.16 -14.52 8.21
C LEU A 191 -14.58 -15.47 9.28
N ILE A 192 -15.29 -15.71 10.38
CA ILE A 192 -14.86 -16.64 11.43
C ILE A 192 -14.78 -18.07 10.88
N ILE A 193 -15.76 -18.52 10.12
CA ILE A 193 -15.76 -19.86 9.50
C ILE A 193 -14.60 -19.99 8.51
N LEU A 194 -14.40 -19.00 7.65
CA LEU A 194 -13.31 -19.03 6.66
C LEU A 194 -11.93 -18.99 7.33
N SER A 195 -11.75 -18.19 8.39
CA SER A 195 -10.49 -18.14 9.13
C SER A 195 -10.18 -19.48 9.80
N SER A 196 -11.18 -20.12 10.43
CA SER A 196 -11.05 -21.44 11.05
C SER A 196 -10.70 -22.51 10.02
N CYS A 197 -11.35 -22.50 8.84
CA CYS A 197 -11.03 -23.43 7.75
C CYS A 197 -9.60 -23.23 7.22
N ALA A 198 -9.13 -21.96 7.12
CA ALA A 198 -7.79 -21.65 6.66
C ALA A 198 -6.71 -22.06 7.67
N GLU A 199 -6.99 -21.99 8.97
CA GLU A 199 -6.08 -22.49 10.02
C GLU A 199 -5.99 -24.02 10.02
N ILE A 200 -7.12 -24.72 9.90
CA ILE A 200 -7.15 -26.18 9.79
C ILE A 200 -6.38 -26.64 8.55
N GLY A 201 -6.53 -25.95 7.40
CA GLY A 201 -5.79 -26.24 6.18
C GLY A 201 -4.26 -26.10 6.36
N ARG A 202 -3.81 -25.06 7.06
CA ARG A 202 -2.39 -24.82 7.36
C ARG A 202 -1.83 -25.84 8.34
N ALA A 203 -2.57 -26.23 9.36
CA ALA A 203 -2.16 -27.27 10.32
C ALA A 203 -2.00 -28.62 9.62
N SER A 204 -2.95 -29.00 8.76
CA SER A 204 -2.88 -30.26 7.99
C SER A 204 -1.72 -30.32 6.99
N CYS A 205 -1.29 -29.15 6.42
CA CYS A 205 -0.11 -29.11 5.57
C CYS A 205 1.21 -29.22 6.36
N ARG A 206 1.23 -28.78 7.63
CA ARG A 206 2.43 -28.82 8.49
C ARG A 206 2.72 -30.20 9.06
N GLU A 207 1.70 -31.05 9.20
CA GLU A 207 1.86 -32.44 9.67
C GLU A 207 2.34 -33.42 8.57
N ARG A 208 2.43 -32.98 7.31
CA ARG A 208 2.86 -33.81 6.18
C ARG A 208 4.31 -33.59 5.74
N VAL A 209 5.09 -32.81 6.49
CA VAL A 209 6.54 -32.62 6.33
C VAL A 209 7.25 -33.13 7.57
#